data_3d1173fca60646ae588b4b19d359de3d
#
_entry.id   3d1173fca60646ae588b4b19d359de3d
#
_cell.length_a   1.000
_cell.length_b   1.000
_cell.length_c   1.000
_cell.angle_alpha   90.00
_cell.angle_beta   90.00
_cell.angle_gamma   90.00
#
_symmetry.space_group_name_H-M   'P 1'
#
loop_
_entity.id
_entity.type
_entity.pdbx_description
1 polymer ?
#
loop_
_entity_poly.entity_id
_entity_poly.type
_entity_poly.pdbx_seq_one_letter_code
_entity_poly.pdbx_strand_id
1 'polypeptide(L)'
;MKLNILQSWSNKWPSIKSTSSLPTDEGVIDQPAFNTIEVDQLFDVVNQASTVAGQSVLYRSLTQPSSSLEEIEAKQQAVKEIQANQAIRDNLESIVANSAEKESSLYLLLFGEFLGSMATAREEYQIEGYGYRQYRRGVRFMLDLSASIYASEAPKSTYLKHIFSKINTFTDSRVHSLMLGPIYNTEQGFKTKEERKGSFVPATVFVPRVFKPLLITLVVVGIWLLAQVMSYSIPGLSFGGGTMSGILFAPVLLAYFPVIGSFDRDNCIIPLRNEFKQSQELGDALDALGQLDELLAIIKFSEKYGSDMCLPVMAESENHSINLMDAKNPVLGMQ
;
A
#
# COMPACT_ATOMS: atom_id res chain seq x y z
N MET A 1 12.46 -16.60 -5.94
CA MET A 1 11.31 -16.03 -6.65
C MET A 1 10.73 -14.80 -5.95
N LYS A 2 10.48 -14.82 -4.61
CA LYS A 2 10.04 -13.63 -3.84
C LYS A 2 11.03 -12.46 -3.91
N LEU A 3 12.34 -12.71 -3.87
CA LEU A 3 13.36 -11.66 -3.94
C LEU A 3 13.33 -10.87 -5.25
N ASN A 4 13.13 -11.54 -6.39
CA ASN A 4 13.02 -10.88 -7.70
C ASN A 4 11.78 -9.97 -7.79
N ILE A 5 10.71 -10.32 -7.11
CA ILE A 5 9.51 -9.48 -7.03
C ILE A 5 9.78 -8.25 -6.18
N LEU A 6 10.41 -8.43 -5.00
CA LEU A 6 10.79 -7.32 -4.11
C LEU A 6 11.76 -6.36 -4.81
N GLN A 7 12.79 -6.87 -5.50
CA GLN A 7 13.70 -6.06 -6.30
C GLN A 7 13.00 -5.34 -7.45
N SER A 8 12.08 -6.00 -8.17
CA SER A 8 11.34 -5.38 -9.26
C SER A 8 10.39 -4.29 -8.78
N TRP A 9 9.88 -4.40 -7.56
CA TRP A 9 9.00 -3.40 -6.97
C TRP A 9 9.77 -2.25 -6.36
N SER A 10 10.90 -2.52 -5.70
CA SER A 10 11.80 -1.46 -5.24
C SER A 10 12.29 -0.57 -6.38
N ASN A 11 12.53 -1.14 -7.57
CA ASN A 11 12.93 -0.40 -8.76
C ASN A 11 11.81 0.47 -9.37
N LYS A 12 10.55 0.20 -9.04
CA LYS A 12 9.39 0.93 -9.59
C LYS A 12 8.86 2.02 -8.68
N TRP A 13 9.30 2.04 -7.43
CA TRP A 13 8.89 3.04 -6.45
C TRP A 13 9.99 4.06 -6.19
N PRO A 14 9.76 5.37 -6.38
CA PRO A 14 10.83 6.38 -6.31
C PRO A 14 11.45 6.54 -4.90
N SER A 15 10.73 6.19 -3.83
CA SER A 15 11.26 6.24 -2.46
C SER A 15 12.00 4.98 -2.04
N ILE A 16 11.77 3.85 -2.70
CA ILE A 16 12.54 2.63 -2.52
C ILE A 16 13.68 2.70 -3.51
N LYS A 17 14.79 3.30 -3.10
CA LYS A 17 16.00 3.37 -3.94
C LYS A 17 16.37 1.97 -4.41
N SER A 18 16.44 1.82 -5.72
CA SER A 18 16.82 0.58 -6.38
C SER A 18 18.20 0.14 -5.91
N THR A 19 18.30 -1.06 -5.39
CA THR A 19 19.58 -1.74 -5.12
C THR A 19 20.23 -2.31 -6.38
N SER A 20 19.62 -2.10 -7.56
CA SER A 20 20.08 -2.70 -8.83
C SER A 20 21.33 -2.04 -9.43
N SER A 21 21.71 -0.88 -8.95
CA SER A 21 23.04 -0.31 -9.13
C SER A 21 23.49 0.11 -7.75
N LEU A 22 24.21 -0.79 -7.07
CA LEU A 22 24.91 -0.42 -5.85
C LEU A 22 25.78 0.79 -6.20
N PRO A 23 25.42 2.02 -5.80
CA PRO A 23 26.34 3.11 -5.90
C PRO A 23 27.55 2.69 -5.05
N THR A 24 28.73 2.94 -5.54
CA THR A 24 29.98 2.75 -4.78
C THR A 24 30.13 3.78 -3.65
N ASP A 25 29.01 4.35 -3.20
CA ASP A 25 28.95 5.38 -2.17
C ASP A 25 29.05 4.76 -0.79
N GLU A 26 29.61 5.52 0.15
CA GLU A 26 29.75 5.11 1.56
C GLU A 26 28.44 4.59 2.15
N GLY A 27 28.51 3.48 2.87
CA GLY A 27 27.36 2.87 3.56
C GLY A 27 26.63 1.77 2.78
N VAL A 28 27.06 1.41 1.58
CA VAL A 28 26.53 0.27 0.82
C VAL A 28 27.51 -0.90 0.88
N ILE A 29 26.99 -2.10 1.16
CA ILE A 29 27.81 -3.33 1.11
C ILE A 29 28.19 -3.58 -0.35
N ASP A 30 29.49 -3.71 -0.64
CA ASP A 30 29.96 -4.08 -1.95
C ASP A 30 29.62 -5.55 -2.30
N GLN A 31 29.69 -5.90 -3.57
CA GLN A 31 29.34 -7.25 -4.03
C GLN A 31 30.17 -8.37 -3.39
N PRO A 32 31.50 -8.22 -3.16
CA PRO A 32 32.28 -9.20 -2.42
C PRO A 32 31.80 -9.39 -0.97
N ALA A 33 31.54 -8.31 -0.24
CA ALA A 33 31.01 -8.36 1.13
C ALA A 33 29.60 -8.97 1.17
N PHE A 34 28.72 -8.57 0.23
CA PHE A 34 27.38 -9.14 0.07
C PHE A 34 27.42 -10.68 -0.06
N ASN A 35 28.30 -11.19 -0.92
CA ASN A 35 28.45 -12.63 -1.12
C ASN A 35 29.10 -13.32 0.09
N THR A 36 30.03 -12.66 0.77
CA THR A 36 30.73 -13.20 1.94
C THR A 36 29.83 -13.33 3.15
N ILE A 37 28.94 -12.34 3.34
CA ILE A 37 27.97 -12.33 4.45
C ILE A 37 26.76 -13.22 4.14
N GLU A 38 26.62 -13.67 2.87
CA GLU A 38 25.48 -14.46 2.43
C GLU A 38 24.14 -13.77 2.72
N VAL A 39 24.03 -12.50 2.34
CA VAL A 39 22.89 -11.62 2.70
C VAL A 39 21.54 -12.23 2.35
N ASP A 40 21.44 -12.95 1.24
CA ASP A 40 20.18 -13.61 0.84
C ASP A 40 19.79 -14.72 1.84
N GLN A 41 20.75 -15.53 2.29
CA GLN A 41 20.51 -16.59 3.30
C GLN A 41 20.20 -15.97 4.66
N LEU A 42 20.94 -14.91 5.03
CA LEU A 42 20.66 -14.17 6.25
C LEU A 42 19.26 -13.58 6.23
N PHE A 43 18.87 -12.96 5.11
CA PHE A 43 17.51 -12.42 4.96
C PHE A 43 16.44 -13.49 5.12
N ASP A 44 16.60 -14.67 4.51
CA ASP A 44 15.64 -15.75 4.62
C ASP A 44 15.44 -16.23 6.07
N VAL A 45 16.50 -16.18 6.87
CA VAL A 45 16.46 -16.56 8.29
C VAL A 45 15.85 -15.49 9.18
N VAL A 46 16.21 -14.21 8.98
CA VAL A 46 15.77 -13.11 9.85
C VAL A 46 14.41 -12.53 9.45
N ASN A 47 13.94 -12.86 8.24
CA ASN A 47 12.70 -12.28 7.72
C ASN A 47 11.47 -12.81 8.46
N GLN A 48 10.98 -12.01 9.41
CA GLN A 48 9.73 -12.21 10.12
C GLN A 48 8.70 -11.11 9.74
N ALA A 49 9.01 -10.30 8.72
CA ALA A 49 8.11 -9.25 8.24
C ALA A 49 6.90 -9.84 7.51
N SER A 50 5.74 -9.28 7.79
CA SER A 50 4.44 -9.74 7.29
C SER A 50 4.07 -9.07 5.96
N THR A 51 4.49 -7.81 5.76
CA THR A 51 4.19 -7.00 4.58
C THR A 51 5.32 -7.05 3.55
N VAL A 52 4.99 -6.83 2.28
CA VAL A 52 6.01 -6.68 1.22
C VAL A 52 6.85 -5.41 1.47
N ALA A 53 6.23 -4.34 1.97
CA ALA A 53 6.93 -3.14 2.37
C ALA A 53 7.96 -3.43 3.49
N GLY A 54 7.57 -4.18 4.53
CA GLY A 54 8.46 -4.60 5.63
C GLY A 54 9.61 -5.47 5.16
N GLN A 55 9.33 -6.45 4.31
CA GLN A 55 10.37 -7.30 3.71
C GLN A 55 11.37 -6.46 2.89
N SER A 56 10.88 -5.46 2.14
CA SER A 56 11.74 -4.58 1.34
C SER A 56 12.63 -3.69 2.22
N VAL A 57 12.08 -3.14 3.31
CA VAL A 57 12.84 -2.32 4.25
C VAL A 57 13.87 -3.16 4.99
N LEU A 58 13.49 -4.36 5.48
CA LEU A 58 14.42 -5.28 6.14
C LEU A 58 15.58 -5.68 5.21
N TYR A 59 15.28 -6.03 3.95
CA TYR A 59 16.32 -6.35 2.97
C TYR A 59 17.25 -5.16 2.73
N ARG A 60 16.68 -3.94 2.58
CA ARG A 60 17.45 -2.72 2.44
C ARG A 60 18.34 -2.46 3.66
N SER A 61 17.86 -2.68 4.87
CA SER A 61 18.64 -2.52 6.11
C SER A 61 19.82 -3.49 6.20
N LEU A 62 19.72 -4.68 5.59
CA LEU A 62 20.84 -5.64 5.50
C LEU A 62 21.87 -5.23 4.46
N THR A 63 21.43 -4.61 3.35
CA THR A 63 22.30 -4.21 2.24
C THR A 63 22.86 -2.80 2.38
N GLN A 64 22.18 -1.95 3.11
CA GLN A 64 22.53 -0.55 3.36
C GLN A 64 22.42 -0.25 4.87
N PRO A 65 23.36 -0.75 5.68
CA PRO A 65 23.35 -0.49 7.11
C PRO A 65 23.51 1.01 7.38
N SER A 66 22.85 1.49 8.44
CA SER A 66 22.99 2.88 8.85
C SER A 66 24.41 3.17 9.30
N SER A 67 24.97 4.30 8.83
CA SER A 67 26.27 4.82 9.25
C SER A 67 26.18 5.78 10.44
N SER A 68 24.97 6.17 10.85
CA SER A 68 24.73 7.11 11.95
C SER A 68 24.50 6.35 13.27
N LEU A 69 25.34 6.63 14.26
CA LEU A 69 25.16 6.12 15.62
C LEU A 69 23.81 6.54 16.20
N GLU A 70 23.42 7.80 16.00
CA GLU A 70 22.14 8.35 16.49
C GLU A 70 20.93 7.58 15.91
N GLU A 71 20.97 7.24 14.63
CA GLU A 71 19.89 6.50 13.97
C GLU A 71 19.80 5.07 14.51
N ILE A 72 20.95 4.40 14.71
CA ILE A 72 21.01 3.05 15.27
C ILE A 72 20.44 3.05 16.70
N GLU A 73 20.86 3.99 17.54
CA GLU A 73 20.37 4.11 18.91
C GLU A 73 18.88 4.45 18.96
N ALA A 74 18.41 5.37 18.11
CA ALA A 74 17.00 5.71 18.01
C ALA A 74 16.13 4.49 17.61
N LYS A 75 16.62 3.66 16.66
CA LYS A 75 15.96 2.42 16.25
C LYS A 75 15.95 1.39 17.39
N GLN A 76 17.05 1.24 18.12
CA GLN A 76 17.11 0.37 19.29
C GLN A 76 16.16 0.84 20.42
N GLN A 77 16.04 2.14 20.64
CA GLN A 77 15.08 2.70 21.60
C GLN A 77 13.64 2.40 21.19
N ALA A 78 13.32 2.47 19.89
CA ALA A 78 12.00 2.10 19.39
C ALA A 78 11.69 0.61 19.62
N VAL A 79 12.64 -0.29 19.38
CA VAL A 79 12.50 -1.73 19.68
C VAL A 79 12.21 -1.94 21.17
N LYS A 80 13.00 -1.30 22.06
CA LYS A 80 12.80 -1.40 23.51
C LYS A 80 11.44 -0.86 23.95
N GLU A 81 10.97 0.25 23.36
CA GLU A 81 9.64 0.81 23.64
C GLU A 81 8.53 -0.16 23.28
N ILE A 82 8.57 -0.77 22.08
CA ILE A 82 7.57 -1.73 21.64
C ILE A 82 7.59 -2.98 22.53
N GLN A 83 8.76 -3.47 22.91
CA GLN A 83 8.88 -4.62 23.82
C GLN A 83 8.35 -4.33 25.23
N ALA A 84 8.54 -3.10 25.73
CA ALA A 84 8.10 -2.70 27.06
C ALA A 84 6.61 -2.33 27.15
N ASN A 85 5.95 -2.00 26.02
CA ASN A 85 4.56 -1.56 25.98
C ASN A 85 3.73 -2.49 25.11
N GLN A 86 3.08 -3.46 25.75
CA GLN A 86 2.24 -4.45 25.07
C GLN A 86 1.08 -3.81 24.28
N ALA A 87 0.48 -2.71 24.76
CA ALA A 87 -0.62 -2.04 24.08
C ALA A 87 -0.17 -1.42 22.74
N ILE A 88 1.00 -0.78 22.73
CA ILE A 88 1.61 -0.26 21.48
C ILE A 88 1.93 -1.43 20.55
N ARG A 89 2.52 -2.49 21.06
CA ARG A 89 2.87 -3.68 20.29
C ARG A 89 1.65 -4.30 19.62
N ASP A 90 0.60 -4.60 20.37
CA ASP A 90 -0.63 -5.23 19.85
C ASP A 90 -1.29 -4.36 18.79
N ASN A 91 -1.29 -3.04 18.99
CA ASN A 91 -1.81 -2.10 18.01
C ASN A 91 -1.00 -2.10 16.71
N LEU A 92 0.33 -2.04 16.79
CA LEU A 92 1.21 -2.08 15.63
C LEU A 92 1.11 -3.42 14.89
N GLU A 93 1.05 -4.55 15.62
CA GLU A 93 0.85 -5.88 15.03
C GLU A 93 -0.50 -5.96 14.28
N SER A 94 -1.55 -5.39 14.85
CA SER A 94 -2.86 -5.32 14.18
C SER A 94 -2.81 -4.48 12.90
N ILE A 95 -2.15 -3.31 12.93
CA ILE A 95 -1.98 -2.44 11.75
C ILE A 95 -1.21 -3.16 10.65
N VAL A 96 -0.09 -3.80 11.00
CA VAL A 96 0.74 -4.53 10.05
C VAL A 96 0.00 -5.75 9.47
N ALA A 97 -0.70 -6.53 10.30
CA ALA A 97 -1.48 -7.68 9.84
C ALA A 97 -2.61 -7.27 8.86
N ASN A 98 -3.37 -6.22 9.20
CA ASN A 98 -4.38 -5.66 8.32
C ASN A 98 -3.79 -5.11 7.00
N SER A 99 -2.58 -4.58 7.06
CA SER A 99 -1.85 -4.06 5.90
C SER A 99 -1.39 -5.20 4.99
N ALA A 100 -0.83 -6.25 5.53
CA ALA A 100 -0.36 -7.42 4.78
C ALA A 100 -1.48 -8.08 3.96
N GLU A 101 -2.71 -8.09 4.47
CA GLU A 101 -3.88 -8.62 3.73
C GLU A 101 -4.27 -7.74 2.52
N LYS A 102 -4.08 -6.42 2.62
CA LYS A 102 -4.66 -5.46 1.66
C LYS A 102 -3.65 -4.82 0.73
N GLU A 103 -2.36 -4.80 1.06
CA GLU A 103 -1.32 -4.09 0.31
C GLU A 103 -1.20 -4.53 -1.16
N SER A 104 -1.45 -5.82 -1.45
CA SER A 104 -1.45 -6.36 -2.81
C SER A 104 -2.40 -5.60 -3.75
N SER A 105 -3.55 -5.14 -3.23
CA SER A 105 -4.51 -4.37 -3.99
C SER A 105 -3.99 -2.96 -4.33
N LEU A 106 -3.17 -2.35 -3.47
CA LEU A 106 -2.52 -1.08 -3.77
C LEU A 106 -1.45 -1.26 -4.85
N TYR A 107 -0.64 -2.31 -4.76
CA TYR A 107 0.38 -2.57 -5.77
C TYR A 107 -0.24 -2.89 -7.14
N LEU A 108 -1.35 -3.62 -7.18
CA LEU A 108 -2.13 -3.80 -8.42
C LEU A 108 -2.63 -2.47 -8.97
N LEU A 109 -3.15 -1.58 -8.12
CA LEU A 109 -3.59 -0.25 -8.52
C LEU A 109 -2.45 0.57 -9.13
N LEU A 110 -1.27 0.51 -8.54
CA LEU A 110 -0.12 1.30 -8.97
C LEU A 110 0.56 0.72 -10.23
N PHE A 111 0.68 -0.60 -10.34
CA PHE A 111 1.52 -1.26 -11.35
C PHE A 111 0.77 -2.19 -12.30
N GLY A 112 -0.42 -2.64 -11.92
CA GLY A 112 -1.25 -3.51 -12.73
C GLY A 112 -1.99 -2.79 -13.87
N GLU A 113 -2.69 -3.54 -14.70
CA GLU A 113 -3.55 -3.02 -15.75
C GLU A 113 -5.02 -3.04 -15.32
N PHE A 114 -5.72 -1.92 -15.51
CA PHE A 114 -7.14 -1.85 -15.20
C PHE A 114 -7.98 -2.44 -16.32
N LEU A 115 -8.71 -3.51 -16.02
CA LEU A 115 -9.52 -4.28 -16.97
C LEU A 115 -11.03 -3.96 -16.87
N GLY A 116 -11.43 -3.02 -16.05
CA GLY A 116 -12.83 -2.62 -15.91
C GLY A 116 -13.64 -3.45 -14.92
N SER A 117 -14.95 -3.56 -15.19
CA SER A 117 -15.91 -4.16 -14.27
C SER A 117 -15.90 -5.70 -14.27
N MET A 118 -15.44 -6.31 -15.34
CA MET A 118 -15.44 -7.76 -15.53
C MET A 118 -14.17 -8.45 -15.01
N ALA A 119 -13.18 -7.70 -14.60
CA ALA A 119 -11.96 -8.27 -14.07
C ALA A 119 -12.20 -8.83 -12.66
N THR A 120 -12.27 -10.12 -12.57
CA THR A 120 -11.94 -10.84 -11.34
C THR A 120 -10.43 -10.99 -11.31
N ALA A 121 -9.78 -10.58 -10.20
CA ALA A 121 -8.37 -10.89 -10.02
C ALA A 121 -8.20 -12.41 -10.18
N ARG A 122 -7.64 -12.81 -11.28
CA ARG A 122 -7.18 -14.18 -11.46
C ARG A 122 -5.89 -14.29 -10.66
N GLU A 123 -6.01 -15.04 -9.59
CA GLU A 123 -4.95 -15.63 -8.78
C GLU A 123 -3.74 -14.77 -8.39
N GLU A 124 -3.37 -14.88 -7.14
CA GLU A 124 -2.37 -14.17 -6.33
C GLU A 124 -0.94 -14.01 -6.92
N TYR A 125 -0.69 -14.45 -8.14
CA TYR A 125 0.66 -14.55 -8.71
C TYR A 125 0.88 -13.85 -10.05
N GLN A 126 -0.16 -13.29 -10.68
CA GLN A 126 -0.02 -12.54 -11.93
C GLN A 126 -0.51 -11.11 -11.74
N ILE A 127 0.44 -10.16 -11.70
CA ILE A 127 0.21 -8.71 -11.66
C ILE A 127 -0.22 -8.26 -13.07
N GLU A 128 -1.29 -8.81 -13.63
CA GLU A 128 -1.65 -8.46 -15.00
C GLU A 128 -2.90 -7.62 -15.09
N GLY A 129 -3.90 -7.85 -14.25
CA GLY A 129 -5.12 -7.10 -14.37
C GLY A 129 -5.91 -6.96 -13.08
N TYR A 130 -6.55 -5.81 -12.91
CA TYR A 130 -7.40 -5.55 -11.77
C TYR A 130 -8.68 -4.80 -12.17
N GLY A 131 -9.71 -4.89 -11.32
CA GLY A 131 -10.98 -4.22 -11.52
C GLY A 131 -11.28 -3.19 -10.44
N TYR A 132 -12.49 -2.61 -10.47
CA TYR A 132 -12.95 -1.63 -9.50
C TYR A 132 -12.88 -2.11 -8.04
N ARG A 133 -13.05 -3.41 -7.79
CA ARG A 133 -12.99 -3.98 -6.46
C ARG A 133 -11.61 -3.84 -5.86
N GLN A 134 -10.58 -4.22 -6.61
CA GLN A 134 -9.18 -4.11 -6.21
C GLN A 134 -8.76 -2.64 -6.12
N TYR A 135 -9.17 -1.80 -7.09
CA TYR A 135 -8.95 -0.36 -7.04
C TYR A 135 -9.44 0.23 -5.72
N ARG A 136 -10.70 -0.06 -5.36
CA ARG A 136 -11.29 0.40 -4.11
C ARG A 136 -10.57 -0.15 -2.87
N ARG A 137 -10.13 -1.42 -2.91
CA ARG A 137 -9.35 -2.02 -1.81
C ARG A 137 -8.00 -1.33 -1.64
N GLY A 138 -7.28 -1.08 -2.73
CA GLY A 138 -6.00 -0.38 -2.70
C GLY A 138 -6.10 1.05 -2.17
N VAL A 139 -7.13 1.80 -2.60
CA VAL A 139 -7.39 3.14 -2.06
C VAL A 139 -7.74 3.09 -0.57
N ARG A 140 -8.62 2.17 -0.17
CA ARG A 140 -9.01 2.01 1.25
C ARG A 140 -7.84 1.60 2.13
N PHE A 141 -6.95 0.77 1.63
CA PHE A 141 -5.78 0.36 2.38
C PHE A 141 -4.99 1.57 2.92
N MET A 142 -4.68 2.55 2.07
CA MET A 142 -3.94 3.74 2.49
C MET A 142 -4.74 4.63 3.44
N LEU A 143 -6.04 4.75 3.23
CA LEU A 143 -6.93 5.52 4.11
C LEU A 143 -7.10 4.83 5.47
N ASP A 144 -7.20 3.50 5.51
CA ASP A 144 -7.31 2.72 6.74
C ASP A 144 -5.98 2.78 7.52
N LEU A 145 -4.83 2.70 6.82
CA LEU A 145 -3.49 2.82 7.42
C LEU A 145 -3.34 4.17 8.12
N SER A 146 -3.62 5.27 7.42
CA SER A 146 -3.50 6.61 7.98
C SER A 146 -4.47 6.82 9.16
N ALA A 147 -5.70 6.36 9.05
CA ALA A 147 -6.69 6.45 10.13
C ALA A 147 -6.27 5.62 11.37
N SER A 148 -5.69 4.43 11.17
CA SER A 148 -5.23 3.57 12.25
C SER A 148 -4.04 4.19 13.01
N ILE A 149 -3.08 4.77 12.29
CA ILE A 149 -1.95 5.47 12.91
C ILE A 149 -2.41 6.73 13.64
N TYR A 150 -3.34 7.49 13.06
CA TYR A 150 -3.88 8.68 13.73
C TYR A 150 -4.62 8.34 15.05
N ALA A 151 -5.30 7.19 15.10
CA ALA A 151 -6.00 6.71 16.28
C ALA A 151 -5.08 6.04 17.33
N SER A 152 -3.81 5.78 16.97
CA SER A 152 -2.86 5.11 17.85
C SER A 152 -2.34 6.04 18.95
N GLU A 153 -1.94 5.43 20.08
CA GLU A 153 -1.25 6.16 21.14
C GLU A 153 0.06 6.77 20.62
N ALA A 154 0.33 8.01 21.01
CA ALA A 154 1.55 8.70 20.59
C ALA A 154 2.80 8.00 21.17
N PRO A 155 3.75 7.56 20.33
CA PRO A 155 4.96 6.90 20.79
C PRO A 155 5.90 7.88 21.48
N LYS A 156 6.81 7.36 22.32
CA LYS A 156 7.79 8.16 23.08
C LYS A 156 9.12 8.29 22.33
N SER A 157 9.59 7.20 21.70
CA SER A 157 10.86 7.20 20.98
C SER A 157 10.83 8.12 19.74
N THR A 158 11.96 8.73 19.47
CA THR A 158 12.12 9.65 18.34
C THR A 158 11.91 8.94 16.99
N TYR A 159 12.38 7.70 16.87
CA TYR A 159 12.26 6.92 15.66
C TYR A 159 10.79 6.59 15.32
N LEU A 160 10.00 6.09 16.29
CA LEU A 160 8.58 5.84 16.08
C LEU A 160 7.79 7.13 15.81
N LYS A 161 8.12 8.25 16.51
CA LYS A 161 7.53 9.56 16.20
C LYS A 161 7.78 9.97 14.75
N HIS A 162 9.00 9.76 14.26
CA HIS A 162 9.35 10.07 12.88
C HIS A 162 8.55 9.22 11.89
N ILE A 163 8.42 7.91 12.13
CA ILE A 163 7.60 7.02 11.33
C ILE A 163 6.12 7.48 11.30
N PHE A 164 5.55 7.76 12.47
CA PHE A 164 4.17 8.24 12.57
C PHE A 164 3.98 9.59 11.84
N SER A 165 4.96 10.49 11.93
CA SER A 165 4.89 11.78 11.25
C SER A 165 4.87 11.63 9.73
N LYS A 166 5.61 10.68 9.14
CA LYS A 166 5.56 10.38 7.70
C LYS A 166 4.15 9.97 7.25
N ILE A 167 3.49 9.09 8.01
CA ILE A 167 2.13 8.64 7.70
C ILE A 167 1.12 9.78 7.90
N ASN A 168 1.31 10.61 8.93
CA ASN A 168 0.45 11.78 9.15
C ASN A 168 0.62 12.84 8.04
N THR A 169 1.84 13.04 7.55
CA THR A 169 2.09 13.93 6.39
C THR A 169 1.33 13.47 5.15
N PHE A 170 1.24 12.14 4.93
CA PHE A 170 0.38 11.61 3.88
C PHE A 170 -1.10 11.97 4.11
N THR A 171 -1.61 11.97 5.35
CA THR A 171 -3.00 12.33 5.66
C THR A 171 -3.32 13.77 5.24
N ASP A 172 -2.36 14.67 5.34
CA ASP A 172 -2.50 16.08 4.95
C ASP A 172 -2.22 16.32 3.46
N SER A 173 -1.84 15.28 2.72
CA SER A 173 -1.46 15.39 1.32
C SER A 173 -2.66 15.52 0.37
N ARG A 174 -2.37 16.10 -0.80
CA ARG A 174 -3.34 16.17 -1.90
C ARG A 174 -3.75 14.77 -2.37
N VAL A 175 -2.82 13.82 -2.38
CA VAL A 175 -3.08 12.43 -2.79
C VAL A 175 -4.05 11.74 -1.85
N HIS A 176 -3.94 11.95 -0.54
CA HIS A 176 -4.92 11.45 0.42
C HIS A 176 -6.32 12.01 0.13
N SER A 177 -6.44 13.31 -0.15
CA SER A 177 -7.71 13.95 -0.54
C SER A 177 -8.28 13.41 -1.84
N LEU A 178 -7.42 13.10 -2.83
CA LEU A 178 -7.83 12.42 -4.07
C LEU A 178 -8.31 10.98 -3.81
N MET A 179 -7.64 10.23 -2.93
CA MET A 179 -8.06 8.89 -2.53
C MET A 179 -9.39 8.92 -1.77
N LEU A 180 -9.59 9.93 -0.92
CA LEU A 180 -10.83 10.12 -0.19
C LEU A 180 -12.02 10.41 -1.12
N GLY A 181 -11.79 11.22 -2.16
CA GLY A 181 -12.79 11.67 -3.13
C GLY A 181 -13.93 12.50 -2.52
N PRO A 182 -14.84 13.01 -3.32
CA PRO A 182 -14.96 12.88 -4.78
C PRO A 182 -13.86 13.64 -5.55
N ILE A 183 -13.50 13.09 -6.71
CA ILE A 183 -12.54 13.70 -7.63
C ILE A 183 -13.30 14.31 -8.79
N TYR A 184 -12.91 15.51 -9.17
CA TYR A 184 -13.47 16.24 -10.28
C TYR A 184 -12.44 16.31 -11.41
N ASN A 185 -12.70 15.59 -12.50
CA ASN A 185 -11.86 15.66 -13.69
C ASN A 185 -12.30 16.88 -14.53
N THR A 186 -11.40 17.81 -14.71
CA THR A 186 -11.58 19.05 -15.49
C THR A 186 -10.54 19.09 -16.61
N GLU A 187 -10.70 20.01 -17.58
CA GLU A 187 -9.69 20.24 -18.62
C GLU A 187 -8.32 20.65 -18.04
N GLN A 188 -8.29 21.19 -16.82
CA GLN A 188 -7.07 21.60 -16.10
C GLN A 188 -6.49 20.48 -15.22
N GLY A 189 -7.03 19.26 -15.29
CA GLY A 189 -6.63 18.12 -14.46
C GLY A 189 -7.61 17.83 -13.32
N PHE A 190 -7.16 17.00 -12.39
CA PHE A 190 -7.98 16.60 -11.24
C PHE A 190 -8.03 17.68 -10.18
N LYS A 191 -9.23 17.89 -9.64
CA LYS A 191 -9.47 18.78 -8.51
C LYS A 191 -10.17 18.02 -7.39
N THR A 192 -9.76 18.27 -6.17
CA THR A 192 -10.47 17.83 -4.97
C THR A 192 -11.71 18.66 -4.74
N LYS A 193 -12.56 18.25 -3.79
CA LYS A 193 -13.73 19.04 -3.39
C LYS A 193 -13.33 20.43 -2.88
N GLU A 194 -12.20 20.53 -2.22
CA GLU A 194 -11.70 21.79 -1.65
C GLU A 194 -11.14 22.71 -2.71
N GLU A 195 -10.36 22.17 -3.65
CA GLU A 195 -9.80 22.92 -4.78
C GLU A 195 -10.88 23.43 -5.75
N ARG A 196 -12.07 22.84 -5.72
CA ARG A 196 -13.20 23.25 -6.57
C ARG A 196 -14.07 24.35 -5.96
N LYS A 197 -13.91 24.69 -4.69
CA LYS A 197 -14.71 25.76 -4.06
C LYS A 197 -14.59 27.05 -4.85
N GLY A 198 -15.71 27.51 -5.43
CA GLY A 198 -15.79 28.75 -6.21
C GLY A 198 -15.60 28.63 -7.72
N SER A 199 -15.36 27.42 -8.26
CA SER A 199 -15.18 27.21 -9.69
C SER A 199 -16.40 26.55 -10.34
N PHE A 200 -17.02 27.23 -11.33
CA PHE A 200 -18.14 26.73 -12.13
C PHE A 200 -17.68 25.89 -13.36
N VAL A 201 -16.50 25.35 -13.35
CA VAL A 201 -15.98 24.56 -14.48
C VAL A 201 -16.72 23.23 -14.58
N PRO A 202 -17.23 22.85 -15.76
CA PRO A 202 -17.81 21.52 -15.99
C PRO A 202 -16.79 20.43 -15.62
N ALA A 203 -17.22 19.41 -14.90
CA ALA A 203 -16.34 18.33 -14.48
C ALA A 203 -17.08 17.00 -14.42
N THR A 204 -16.41 15.93 -14.82
CA THR A 204 -16.89 14.58 -14.53
C THR A 204 -16.48 14.19 -13.11
N VAL A 205 -17.44 13.68 -12.35
CA VAL A 205 -17.21 13.28 -10.95
C VAL A 205 -16.83 11.82 -10.92
N PHE A 206 -15.67 11.53 -10.34
CA PHE A 206 -15.21 10.18 -10.05
C PHE A 206 -15.10 9.99 -8.53
N VAL A 207 -15.68 8.91 -8.03
CA VAL A 207 -15.61 8.57 -6.60
C VAL A 207 -14.92 7.23 -6.44
N PRO A 208 -13.65 7.20 -5.98
CA PRO A 208 -12.85 5.97 -5.89
C PRO A 208 -13.48 4.87 -5.05
N ARG A 209 -14.31 5.25 -4.08
CA ARG A 209 -14.96 4.30 -3.15
C ARG A 209 -16.24 3.68 -3.69
N VAL A 210 -16.83 4.23 -4.75
CA VAL A 210 -18.14 3.83 -5.26
C VAL A 210 -18.03 3.16 -6.62
N PHE A 211 -18.61 1.98 -6.74
CA PHE A 211 -18.73 1.28 -8.01
C PHE A 211 -19.89 1.86 -8.83
N LYS A 212 -19.62 2.89 -9.62
CA LYS A 212 -20.62 3.59 -10.44
C LYS A 212 -21.43 2.71 -11.40
N PRO A 213 -20.81 1.77 -12.17
CA PRO A 213 -21.58 0.94 -13.08
C PRO A 213 -22.70 0.17 -12.39
N LEU A 214 -22.43 -0.43 -11.23
CA LEU A 214 -23.45 -1.14 -10.47
C LEU A 214 -24.58 -0.24 -10.02
N LEU A 215 -24.28 0.95 -9.55
CA LEU A 215 -25.26 1.92 -9.04
C LEU A 215 -26.18 2.40 -10.15
N ILE A 216 -25.62 2.73 -11.32
CA ILE A 216 -26.38 3.15 -12.50
C ILE A 216 -27.24 2.00 -13.02
N THR A 217 -26.69 0.77 -13.05
CA THR A 217 -27.45 -0.42 -13.44
C THR A 217 -28.63 -0.63 -12.52
N LEU A 218 -28.47 -0.53 -11.20
CA LEU A 218 -29.55 -0.62 -10.24
C LEU A 218 -30.62 0.46 -10.45
N VAL A 219 -30.21 1.71 -10.73
CA VAL A 219 -31.13 2.80 -11.04
C VAL A 219 -31.91 2.50 -12.33
N VAL A 220 -31.24 2.10 -13.40
CA VAL A 220 -31.89 1.77 -14.68
C VAL A 220 -32.85 0.60 -14.53
N VAL A 221 -32.44 -0.47 -13.84
CA VAL A 221 -33.32 -1.63 -13.55
C VAL A 221 -34.49 -1.19 -12.66
N GLY A 222 -34.24 -0.34 -11.66
CA GLY A 222 -35.30 0.20 -10.79
C GLY A 222 -36.32 1.03 -11.57
N ILE A 223 -35.89 1.91 -12.46
CA ILE A 223 -36.77 2.71 -13.33
C ILE A 223 -37.56 1.78 -14.27
N TRP A 224 -36.92 0.77 -14.85
CA TRP A 224 -37.58 -0.21 -15.70
C TRP A 224 -38.66 -1.00 -14.94
N LEU A 225 -38.33 -1.51 -13.73
CA LEU A 225 -39.32 -2.20 -12.88
C LEU A 225 -40.48 -1.30 -12.51
N LEU A 226 -40.22 -0.04 -12.17
CA LEU A 226 -41.24 0.93 -11.84
C LEU A 226 -42.17 1.23 -13.02
N ALA A 227 -41.60 1.34 -14.24
CA ALA A 227 -42.37 1.49 -15.46
C ALA A 227 -43.26 0.26 -15.74
N GLN A 228 -42.78 -0.96 -15.46
CA GLN A 228 -43.60 -2.18 -15.56
C GLN A 228 -44.78 -2.17 -14.57
N VAL A 229 -44.53 -1.83 -13.30
CA VAL A 229 -45.59 -1.74 -12.29
C VAL A 229 -46.64 -0.68 -12.66
N MET A 230 -46.21 0.48 -13.14
CA MET A 230 -47.12 1.54 -13.58
C MET A 230 -47.93 1.10 -14.81
N SER A 231 -47.35 0.36 -15.74
CA SER A 231 -48.03 -0.18 -16.91
C SER A 231 -49.13 -1.19 -16.56
N TYR A 232 -48.96 -1.92 -15.46
CA TYR A 232 -50.00 -2.81 -14.93
C TYR A 232 -51.10 -2.08 -14.14
N SER A 233 -50.75 -0.95 -13.52
CA SER A 233 -51.64 -0.24 -12.59
C SER A 233 -52.52 0.82 -13.27
N ILE A 234 -52.17 1.30 -14.47
CA ILE A 234 -52.89 2.34 -15.17
C ILE A 234 -53.38 1.80 -16.52
N PRO A 235 -54.72 1.53 -16.68
CA PRO A 235 -55.30 1.10 -17.93
C PRO A 235 -55.12 2.18 -19.01
N GLY A 236 -54.46 1.88 -20.10
CA GLY A 236 -54.18 2.82 -21.19
C GLY A 236 -52.75 3.29 -21.32
N LEU A 237 -51.90 3.08 -20.32
CA LEU A 237 -50.45 3.35 -20.37
C LEU A 237 -49.70 2.07 -20.67
N SER A 238 -49.78 1.54 -21.88
CA SER A 238 -48.98 0.39 -22.28
C SER A 238 -47.63 0.82 -22.83
N PHE A 239 -46.59 0.79 -21.98
CA PHE A 239 -45.21 0.78 -22.49
C PHE A 239 -44.94 -0.58 -23.08
N GLY A 240 -45.18 -0.71 -24.40
CA GLY A 240 -45.15 -1.89 -25.22
C GLY A 240 -44.39 -3.11 -24.68
N GLY A 241 -45.12 -4.20 -24.43
CA GLY A 241 -44.64 -5.58 -24.32
C GLY A 241 -43.56 -5.85 -23.28
N GLY A 242 -43.95 -6.15 -22.04
CA GLY A 242 -43.08 -6.31 -20.88
C GLY A 242 -41.88 -7.24 -20.99
N THR A 243 -41.92 -8.27 -21.83
CA THR A 243 -40.79 -9.20 -22.07
C THR A 243 -39.86 -8.74 -23.17
N MET A 244 -40.40 -8.11 -24.23
CA MET A 244 -39.59 -7.59 -25.35
C MET A 244 -38.73 -6.41 -24.96
N SER A 245 -39.16 -5.52 -24.06
CA SER A 245 -38.34 -4.39 -23.60
C SER A 245 -37.13 -4.86 -22.78
N GLY A 246 -37.26 -5.91 -21.96
CA GLY A 246 -36.14 -6.50 -21.21
C GLY A 246 -35.08 -7.10 -22.11
N ILE A 247 -35.48 -7.79 -23.20
CA ILE A 247 -34.56 -8.39 -24.18
C ILE A 247 -33.80 -7.31 -24.96
N LEU A 248 -34.41 -6.17 -25.25
CA LEU A 248 -33.76 -5.04 -25.92
C LEU A 248 -32.78 -4.26 -24.99
N PHE A 249 -33.07 -4.18 -23.69
CA PHE A 249 -32.21 -3.51 -22.74
C PHE A 249 -30.99 -4.33 -22.28
N ALA A 250 -31.08 -5.66 -22.27
CA ALA A 250 -29.97 -6.51 -21.85
C ALA A 250 -28.68 -6.32 -22.66
N PRO A 251 -28.70 -6.25 -24.02
CA PRO A 251 -27.49 -5.96 -24.80
C PRO A 251 -26.93 -4.54 -24.53
N VAL A 252 -27.79 -3.56 -24.32
CA VAL A 252 -27.37 -2.19 -24.00
C VAL A 252 -26.67 -2.15 -22.65
N LEU A 253 -27.18 -2.83 -21.63
CA LEU A 253 -26.55 -2.95 -20.34
C LEU A 253 -25.22 -3.71 -20.41
N LEU A 254 -25.16 -4.80 -21.19
CA LEU A 254 -23.94 -5.56 -21.40
C LEU A 254 -22.85 -4.75 -22.12
N ALA A 255 -23.22 -3.93 -23.10
CA ALA A 255 -22.30 -3.04 -23.80
C ALA A 255 -21.87 -1.83 -22.94
N TYR A 256 -22.71 -1.40 -22.00
CA TYR A 256 -22.47 -0.26 -21.14
C TYR A 256 -21.28 -0.50 -20.19
N PHE A 257 -21.14 -1.68 -19.61
CA PHE A 257 -20.06 -1.99 -18.67
C PHE A 257 -18.64 -1.81 -19.26
N PRO A 258 -18.32 -2.38 -20.45
CA PRO A 258 -17.02 -2.18 -21.05
C PRO A 258 -16.75 -0.72 -21.42
N VAL A 259 -17.75 -0.01 -21.97
CA VAL A 259 -17.61 1.40 -22.39
C VAL A 259 -17.30 2.30 -21.19
N ILE A 260 -18.02 2.15 -20.07
CA ILE A 260 -17.73 2.92 -18.85
C ILE A 260 -16.40 2.51 -18.24
N GLY A 261 -16.08 1.22 -18.26
CA GLY A 261 -14.79 0.74 -17.80
C GLY A 261 -13.62 1.36 -18.56
N SER A 262 -13.72 1.45 -19.89
CA SER A 262 -12.71 2.10 -20.72
C SER A 262 -12.66 3.61 -20.47
N PHE A 263 -13.81 4.27 -20.36
CA PHE A 263 -13.87 5.70 -20.06
C PHE A 263 -13.24 6.03 -18.70
N ASP A 264 -13.60 5.31 -17.65
CA ASP A 264 -13.03 5.50 -16.32
C ASP A 264 -11.53 5.19 -16.29
N ARG A 265 -11.09 4.14 -17.03
CA ARG A 265 -9.67 3.80 -17.18
C ARG A 265 -8.88 4.98 -17.74
N ASP A 266 -9.29 5.50 -18.88
CA ASP A 266 -8.50 6.45 -19.66
C ASP A 266 -8.59 7.87 -19.06
N ASN A 267 -9.75 8.25 -18.54
CA ASN A 267 -10.00 9.62 -18.05
C ASN A 267 -9.79 9.79 -16.54
N CYS A 268 -9.77 8.70 -15.75
CA CYS A 268 -9.67 8.81 -14.30
C CYS A 268 -8.57 7.92 -13.72
N ILE A 269 -8.61 6.60 -13.98
CA ILE A 269 -7.79 5.64 -13.23
C ILE A 269 -6.32 5.73 -13.62
N ILE A 270 -5.99 5.75 -14.93
CA ILE A 270 -4.60 5.86 -15.38
C ILE A 270 -3.98 7.19 -14.97
N PRO A 271 -4.63 8.34 -15.19
CA PRO A 271 -4.07 9.62 -14.75
C PRO A 271 -3.89 9.71 -13.22
N LEU A 272 -4.89 9.26 -12.42
CA LEU A 272 -4.78 9.21 -10.96
C LEU A 272 -3.66 8.30 -10.49
N ARG A 273 -3.49 7.13 -11.14
CA ARG A 273 -2.38 6.23 -10.85
C ARG A 273 -1.04 6.93 -11.03
N ASN A 274 -0.89 7.75 -12.07
CA ASN A 274 0.34 8.50 -12.31
C ASN A 274 0.58 9.55 -11.21
N GLU A 275 -0.45 10.25 -10.75
CA GLU A 275 -0.36 11.15 -9.60
C GLU A 275 0.04 10.40 -8.32
N PHE A 276 -0.56 9.23 -8.07
CA PHE A 276 -0.21 8.42 -6.92
C PHE A 276 1.24 7.93 -6.96
N LYS A 277 1.73 7.51 -8.13
CA LYS A 277 3.13 7.11 -8.31
C LYS A 277 4.15 8.23 -8.10
N GLN A 278 3.77 9.44 -8.40
CA GLN A 278 4.65 10.62 -8.28
C GLN A 278 4.62 11.23 -6.88
N SER A 279 3.68 10.82 -6.03
CA SER A 279 3.58 11.36 -4.68
C SER A 279 4.67 10.82 -3.77
N GLN A 280 5.48 11.73 -3.27
CA GLN A 280 6.49 11.47 -2.27
C GLN A 280 5.85 11.02 -0.95
N GLU A 281 4.78 11.67 -0.55
CA GLU A 281 4.08 11.40 0.71
C GLU A 281 3.49 9.99 0.76
N LEU A 282 2.98 9.50 -0.38
CA LEU A 282 2.49 8.12 -0.49
C LEU A 282 3.65 7.12 -0.36
N GLY A 283 4.77 7.42 -1.01
CA GLY A 283 5.98 6.61 -0.93
C GLY A 283 6.54 6.58 0.49
N ASP A 284 6.63 7.73 1.14
CA ASP A 284 7.12 7.86 2.51
C ASP A 284 6.21 7.14 3.52
N ALA A 285 4.89 7.16 3.30
CA ALA A 285 3.94 6.43 4.14
C ALA A 285 4.08 4.90 4.00
N LEU A 286 4.33 4.41 2.78
CA LEU A 286 4.61 2.98 2.55
C LEU A 286 5.95 2.55 3.13
N ASP A 287 6.98 3.38 2.99
CA ASP A 287 8.28 3.15 3.61
C ASP A 287 8.16 3.13 5.14
N ALA A 288 7.38 4.05 5.71
CA ALA A 288 7.08 4.10 7.14
C ALA A 288 6.35 2.84 7.63
N LEU A 289 5.37 2.32 6.88
CA LEU A 289 4.75 1.02 7.18
C LEU A 289 5.79 -0.10 7.17
N GLY A 290 6.68 -0.09 6.17
CA GLY A 290 7.78 -1.05 6.08
C GLY A 290 8.72 -0.98 7.29
N GLN A 291 9.06 0.23 7.75
CA GLN A 291 9.87 0.44 8.95
C GLN A 291 9.18 -0.07 10.22
N LEU A 292 7.85 0.09 10.35
CA LEU A 292 7.10 -0.49 11.47
C LEU A 292 7.15 -2.01 11.48
N ASP A 293 6.94 -2.63 10.32
CA ASP A 293 6.96 -4.09 10.19
C ASP A 293 8.37 -4.65 10.38
N GLU A 294 9.42 -3.93 9.95
CA GLU A 294 10.81 -4.28 10.23
C GLU A 294 11.10 -4.30 11.74
N LEU A 295 10.65 -3.29 12.51
CA LEU A 295 10.82 -3.29 13.96
C LEU A 295 10.13 -4.48 14.62
N LEU A 296 8.91 -4.81 14.19
CA LEU A 296 8.19 -5.99 14.67
C LEU A 296 8.89 -7.29 14.26
N ALA A 297 9.45 -7.34 13.05
CA ALA A 297 10.22 -8.49 12.57
C ALA A 297 11.47 -8.73 13.43
N ILE A 298 12.19 -7.68 13.79
CA ILE A 298 13.34 -7.75 14.71
C ILE A 298 12.92 -8.30 16.08
N ILE A 299 11.80 -7.83 16.62
CA ILE A 299 11.27 -8.31 17.91
C ILE A 299 10.88 -9.78 17.81
N LYS A 300 10.09 -10.17 16.80
CA LYS A 300 9.70 -11.58 16.59
C LYS A 300 10.91 -12.50 16.39
N PHE A 301 11.91 -12.02 15.68
CA PHE A 301 13.16 -12.75 15.50
C PHE A 301 13.90 -12.93 16.83
N SER A 302 14.00 -11.86 17.65
CA SER A 302 14.64 -11.94 18.96
C SER A 302 13.94 -12.93 19.89
N GLU A 303 12.62 -12.94 19.92
CA GLU A 303 11.83 -13.87 20.75
C GLU A 303 12.05 -15.34 20.37
N LYS A 304 12.36 -15.62 19.12
CA LYS A 304 12.68 -16.99 18.65
C LYS A 304 13.95 -17.56 19.29
N TYR A 305 14.88 -16.69 19.67
CA TYR A 305 16.13 -17.07 20.35
C TYR A 305 16.10 -16.84 21.87
N GLY A 306 15.02 -16.27 22.40
CA GLY A 306 14.78 -16.09 23.83
C GLY A 306 15.75 -15.12 24.51
N SER A 307 16.16 -15.46 25.74
CA SER A 307 17.04 -14.60 26.56
C SER A 307 18.47 -14.45 26.02
N ASP A 308 18.83 -15.24 25.02
CA ASP A 308 20.19 -15.24 24.44
C ASP A 308 20.40 -14.07 23.45
N MET A 309 19.33 -13.33 23.12
CA MET A 309 19.41 -12.17 22.22
C MET A 309 19.63 -10.88 23.00
N CYS A 310 20.59 -10.09 22.57
CA CYS A 310 20.81 -8.74 23.06
C CYS A 310 20.96 -7.73 21.89
N LEU A 311 20.60 -6.49 22.15
CA LEU A 311 20.92 -5.42 21.22
C LEU A 311 22.38 -5.00 21.42
N PRO A 312 23.16 -4.79 20.33
CA PRO A 312 24.56 -4.40 20.44
C PRO A 312 24.69 -3.03 21.10
N VAL A 313 25.73 -2.87 21.90
CA VAL A 313 26.13 -1.54 22.42
C VAL A 313 27.07 -0.93 21.40
N MET A 314 26.64 0.18 20.83
CA MET A 314 27.44 0.94 19.87
C MET A 314 28.25 2.00 20.62
N ALA A 315 29.49 2.21 20.20
CA ALA A 315 30.36 3.24 20.75
C ALA A 315 31.19 3.85 19.62
N GLU A 316 31.37 5.16 19.69
CA GLU A 316 32.35 5.83 18.83
C GLU A 316 33.76 5.42 19.28
N SER A 317 34.58 5.01 18.31
CA SER A 317 35.96 4.60 18.55
C SER A 317 36.82 4.98 17.34
N GLU A 318 38.02 5.46 17.62
CA GLU A 318 39.03 5.74 16.58
C GLU A 318 39.48 4.45 15.85
N ASN A 319 39.37 3.31 16.53
CA ASN A 319 39.68 2.00 15.96
C ASN A 319 38.40 1.20 15.77
N HIS A 320 38.17 0.70 14.55
CA HIS A 320 37.08 -0.23 14.28
C HIS A 320 37.33 -1.55 15.03
N SER A 321 36.60 -1.76 16.12
CA SER A 321 36.68 -2.97 16.92
C SER A 321 35.30 -3.57 17.13
N ILE A 322 35.21 -4.88 17.01
CA ILE A 322 34.00 -5.65 17.31
C ILE A 322 34.35 -6.59 18.46
N ASN A 323 33.63 -6.48 19.56
CA ASN A 323 33.76 -7.39 20.70
C ASN A 323 32.50 -8.26 20.77
N LEU A 324 32.64 -9.54 20.46
CA LEU A 324 31.55 -10.51 20.45
C LEU A 324 31.76 -11.50 21.60
N MET A 325 30.74 -11.66 22.43
CA MET A 325 30.69 -12.69 23.48
C MET A 325 29.52 -13.62 23.14
N ASP A 326 29.80 -14.92 23.08
CA ASP A 326 28.83 -15.97 22.80
C ASP A 326 27.98 -15.75 21.52
N ALA A 327 28.60 -15.14 20.52
CA ALA A 327 27.94 -14.84 19.26
C ALA A 327 27.58 -16.12 18.51
N LYS A 328 26.33 -16.18 18.04
CA LYS A 328 25.81 -17.27 17.22
C LYS A 328 25.51 -16.76 15.82
N ASN A 329 25.93 -17.52 14.80
CA ASN A 329 25.51 -17.22 13.43
C ASN A 329 24.09 -17.77 13.24
N PRO A 330 23.09 -16.90 12.92
CA PRO A 330 21.71 -17.35 12.78
C PRO A 330 21.50 -18.28 11.59
N VAL A 331 22.34 -18.22 10.55
CA VAL A 331 22.27 -19.12 9.39
C VAL A 331 22.71 -20.53 9.78
N LEU A 332 23.76 -20.67 10.59
CA LEU A 332 24.28 -21.99 11.04
C LEU A 332 23.47 -22.55 12.22
N GLY A 333 22.85 -21.74 13.02
CA GLY A 333 22.12 -22.16 14.23
C GLY A 333 20.75 -22.77 13.97
N MET A 334 20.32 -22.86 12.73
CA MET A 334 19.03 -23.46 12.32
C MET A 334 19.18 -24.85 11.68
N GLN A 335 20.38 -25.39 11.68
CA GLN A 335 20.64 -26.76 11.19
C GLN A 335 20.47 -27.79 12.30
#